data_c924ebcc6638dfa199e529be01f14887
#
_entry.id   c924ebcc6638dfa199e529be01f14887
#
_cell.length_a   1.000
_cell.length_b   1.000
_cell.length_c   1.000
_cell.angle_alpha   90.00
_cell.angle_beta   90.00
_cell.angle_gamma   90.00
#
_symmetry.space_group_name_H-M   'P 1'
#
loop_
_entity.id
_entity.type
_entity.pdbx_description
1 polymer ?
#
loop_
_entity_poly.entity_id
_entity_poly.type
_entity_poly.pdbx_seq_one_letter_code
_entity_poly.pdbx_strand_id
1 'polypeptide(L)'
;VRELGSTPLIGFGGAPFTLAAYMVEGRPSRDHMAARALAASDPGAWDALMSWCARVSADFITAQVEAGASAAQLFDSWVGSLSPRTYRESVVPYSRVVARRVAGSVSPVTGERAPLIHFGTGSAPILADMAEVGADCVGVDWKTDLSWAIEQVSGKAVQGNLDPALLQAPWPVIEQSVRDILKAGRAAPGHVFNLGHGVPPTTDPDVLTRIVELVHELGDEP
;
A
#
# COMPACT_ATOMS: atom_id res chain seq x y z
N VAL A 1 11.04 -17.63 -0.09
CA VAL A 1 11.10 -17.72 -1.56
C VAL A 1 11.21 -19.19 -2.02
N ARG A 2 12.20 -19.98 -1.56
CA ARG A 2 12.40 -21.35 -2.08
C ARG A 2 11.19 -22.28 -1.89
N GLU A 3 10.44 -22.14 -0.80
CA GLU A 3 9.27 -22.96 -0.48
C GLU A 3 7.98 -22.50 -1.18
N LEU A 4 7.96 -21.29 -1.72
CA LEU A 4 6.79 -20.75 -2.41
C LEU A 4 6.64 -21.24 -3.86
N GLY A 5 7.66 -21.90 -4.42
CA GLY A 5 7.64 -22.36 -5.80
C GLY A 5 7.46 -21.21 -6.79
N SER A 6 6.37 -21.24 -7.56
CA SER A 6 6.03 -20.19 -8.52
C SER A 6 5.24 -19.01 -7.91
N THR A 7 4.83 -19.11 -6.64
CA THR A 7 4.07 -18.03 -5.99
C THR A 7 4.98 -16.84 -5.70
N PRO A 8 4.70 -15.63 -6.25
CA PRO A 8 5.53 -14.46 -6.01
C PRO A 8 5.42 -13.97 -4.56
N LEU A 9 6.53 -13.45 -4.05
CA LEU A 9 6.59 -12.85 -2.72
C LEU A 9 6.59 -11.32 -2.84
N ILE A 10 5.73 -10.67 -2.07
CA ILE A 10 5.74 -9.21 -1.92
C ILE A 10 6.52 -8.88 -0.64
N GLY A 11 7.70 -8.26 -0.79
CA GLY A 11 8.44 -7.67 0.32
C GLY A 11 7.74 -6.36 0.77
N PHE A 12 7.92 -5.95 2.03
CA PHE A 12 7.27 -4.73 2.50
C PHE A 12 8.07 -3.96 3.55
N GLY A 13 7.73 -2.68 3.71
CA GLY A 13 8.26 -1.84 4.78
C GLY A 13 7.33 -0.69 5.12
N GLY A 14 7.50 -0.13 6.31
CA GLY A 14 6.78 1.07 6.72
C GLY A 14 7.25 2.31 5.94
N ALA A 15 6.32 3.14 5.52
CA ALA A 15 6.64 4.43 4.89
C ALA A 15 7.24 5.41 5.91
N PRO A 16 8.00 6.40 5.45
CA PRO A 16 8.71 7.34 6.33
C PRO A 16 7.80 8.00 7.37
N PHE A 17 6.62 8.49 6.96
CA PHE A 17 5.69 9.10 7.90
C PHE A 17 5.16 8.11 8.95
N THR A 18 4.78 6.92 8.53
CA THR A 18 4.30 5.88 9.44
C THR A 18 5.36 5.52 10.49
N LEU A 19 6.63 5.34 10.08
CA LEU A 19 7.72 5.07 11.02
C LEU A 19 7.99 6.26 11.95
N ALA A 20 8.08 7.48 11.39
CA ALA A 20 8.30 8.69 12.19
C ALA A 20 7.19 8.89 13.22
N ALA A 21 5.93 8.68 12.83
CA ALA A 21 4.80 8.77 13.73
C ALA A 21 4.88 7.73 14.86
N TYR A 22 5.24 6.46 14.58
CA TYR A 22 5.49 5.47 15.64
C TYR A 22 6.56 5.90 16.62
N MET A 23 7.66 6.47 16.13
CA MET A 23 8.78 6.91 16.98
C MET A 23 8.40 8.11 17.85
N VAL A 24 7.69 9.08 17.29
CA VAL A 24 7.31 10.31 18.01
C VAL A 24 6.18 10.06 18.99
N GLU A 25 5.16 9.29 18.62
CA GLU A 25 4.02 8.97 19.49
C GLU A 25 4.38 7.95 20.58
N GLY A 26 5.38 7.09 20.36
CA GLY A 26 5.79 6.01 21.27
C GLY A 26 4.72 4.91 21.47
N ARG A 27 3.57 5.03 20.84
CA ARG A 27 2.42 4.11 20.93
C ARG A 27 1.49 4.33 19.74
N PRO A 28 0.56 3.41 19.44
CA PRO A 28 -0.49 3.66 18.47
C PRO A 28 -1.30 4.91 18.85
N SER A 29 -1.51 5.80 17.88
CA SER A 29 -2.25 7.05 18.04
C SER A 29 -3.29 7.16 16.93
N ARG A 30 -4.45 7.75 17.23
CA ARG A 30 -5.52 7.93 16.26
C ARG A 30 -5.21 9.06 15.26
N ASP A 31 -4.70 10.18 15.79
CA ASP A 31 -4.62 11.44 15.04
C ASP A 31 -3.17 11.90 14.83
N HIS A 32 -2.19 11.15 15.35
CA HIS A 32 -0.75 11.41 15.23
C HIS A 32 -0.39 12.87 15.56
N MET A 33 -0.96 13.39 16.65
CA MET A 33 -0.86 14.81 16.99
C MET A 33 0.56 15.24 17.32
N ALA A 34 1.34 14.41 18.03
CA ALA A 34 2.71 14.75 18.39
C ALA A 34 3.62 14.80 17.13
N ALA A 35 3.47 13.84 16.22
CA ALA A 35 4.22 13.83 14.95
C ALA A 35 3.86 15.05 14.08
N ARG A 36 2.58 15.36 13.96
CA ARG A 36 2.09 16.52 13.22
C ARG A 36 2.54 17.86 13.83
N ALA A 37 2.56 17.93 15.15
CA ALA A 37 3.05 19.11 15.87
C ALA A 37 4.55 19.29 15.66
N LEU A 38 5.34 18.21 15.72
CA LEU A 38 6.77 18.24 15.44
C LEU A 38 7.05 18.75 14.02
N ALA A 39 6.36 18.23 13.02
CA ALA A 39 6.51 18.66 11.64
C ALA A 39 6.25 20.16 11.44
N ALA A 40 5.33 20.72 12.24
CA ALA A 40 4.97 22.14 12.16
C ALA A 40 5.90 23.05 13.00
N SER A 41 6.36 22.58 14.15
CA SER A 41 7.08 23.40 15.13
C SER A 41 8.62 23.36 14.98
N ASP A 42 9.16 22.25 14.48
CA ASP A 42 10.59 22.05 14.25
C ASP A 42 10.85 21.34 12.91
N PRO A 43 10.81 22.07 11.80
CA PRO A 43 11.06 21.50 10.47
C PRO A 43 12.44 20.86 10.33
N GLY A 44 13.44 21.31 11.09
CA GLY A 44 14.80 20.75 11.04
C GLY A 44 14.84 19.36 11.67
N ALA A 45 14.26 19.19 12.87
CA ALA A 45 14.14 17.89 13.52
C ALA A 45 13.27 16.94 12.70
N TRP A 46 12.18 17.44 12.10
CA TRP A 46 11.33 16.67 11.21
C TRP A 46 12.06 16.15 9.98
N ASP A 47 12.80 17.03 9.29
CA ASP A 47 13.61 16.65 8.12
C ASP A 47 14.65 15.57 8.47
N ALA A 48 15.35 15.74 9.58
CA ALA A 48 16.35 14.77 10.04
C ALA A 48 15.71 13.39 10.30
N LEU A 49 14.57 13.35 11.02
CA LEU A 49 13.83 12.14 11.34
C LEU A 49 13.29 11.46 10.06
N MET A 50 12.60 12.21 9.21
CA MET A 50 11.99 11.69 8.00
C MET A 50 13.05 11.21 6.99
N SER A 51 14.16 11.90 6.87
CA SER A 51 15.30 11.48 6.05
C SER A 51 15.92 10.19 6.56
N TRP A 52 16.03 10.02 7.87
CA TRP A 52 16.49 8.76 8.47
C TRP A 52 15.50 7.63 8.21
N CYS A 53 14.21 7.83 8.46
CA CYS A 53 13.16 6.85 8.19
C CYS A 53 13.14 6.43 6.71
N ALA A 54 13.28 7.39 5.80
CA ALA A 54 13.31 7.10 4.37
C ALA A 54 14.48 6.19 3.97
N ARG A 55 15.68 6.46 4.50
CA ARG A 55 16.86 5.59 4.25
C ARG A 55 16.65 4.19 4.80
N VAL A 56 16.21 4.07 6.05
CA VAL A 56 15.97 2.77 6.68
C VAL A 56 14.91 1.96 5.92
N SER A 57 13.78 2.59 5.56
CA SER A 57 12.74 1.93 4.76
C SER A 57 13.25 1.48 3.40
N ALA A 58 14.01 2.35 2.73
CA ALA A 58 14.56 2.04 1.42
C ALA A 58 15.54 0.86 1.48
N ASP A 59 16.48 0.87 2.42
CA ASP A 59 17.46 -0.19 2.58
C ASP A 59 16.80 -1.51 2.98
N PHE A 60 15.80 -1.46 3.88
CA PHE A 60 15.06 -2.65 4.31
C PHE A 60 14.26 -3.30 3.18
N ILE A 61 13.57 -2.49 2.37
CA ILE A 61 12.80 -3.00 1.22
C ILE A 61 13.75 -3.52 0.13
N THR A 62 14.82 -2.79 -0.17
CA THR A 62 15.83 -3.20 -1.15
C THR A 62 16.43 -4.57 -0.80
N ALA A 63 16.79 -4.78 0.48
CA ALA A 63 17.32 -6.06 0.94
C ALA A 63 16.34 -7.23 0.72
N GLN A 64 15.03 -7.00 0.86
CA GLN A 64 14.03 -8.02 0.59
C GLN A 64 13.91 -8.32 -0.91
N VAL A 65 13.99 -7.31 -1.77
CA VAL A 65 14.00 -7.50 -3.23
C VAL A 65 15.25 -8.30 -3.65
N GLU A 66 16.42 -7.91 -3.16
CA GLU A 66 17.70 -8.60 -3.42
C GLU A 66 17.71 -10.04 -2.89
N ALA A 67 16.94 -10.31 -1.83
CA ALA A 67 16.74 -11.66 -1.29
C ALA A 67 15.69 -12.48 -2.06
N GLY A 68 15.01 -11.89 -3.07
CA GLY A 68 14.12 -12.60 -3.99
C GLY A 68 12.65 -12.24 -3.90
N ALA A 69 12.28 -11.14 -3.25
CA ALA A 69 10.91 -10.63 -3.37
C ALA A 69 10.66 -10.17 -4.81
N SER A 70 9.50 -10.53 -5.37
CA SER A 70 9.12 -10.24 -6.77
C SER A 70 8.52 -8.85 -6.92
N ALA A 71 7.97 -8.31 -5.84
CA ALA A 71 7.41 -6.96 -5.74
C ALA A 71 7.68 -6.40 -4.32
N ALA A 72 7.44 -5.11 -4.14
CA ALA A 72 7.58 -4.46 -2.84
C ALA A 72 6.35 -3.63 -2.52
N GLN A 73 6.04 -3.49 -1.22
CA GLN A 73 4.95 -2.64 -0.75
C GLN A 73 5.43 -1.67 0.33
N LEU A 74 5.13 -0.39 0.13
CA LEU A 74 5.37 0.68 1.08
C LEU A 74 4.07 0.97 1.84
N PHE A 75 4.05 0.65 3.14
CA PHE A 75 2.89 0.84 4.00
C PHE A 75 2.90 2.21 4.67
N ASP A 76 2.02 3.11 4.22
CA ASP A 76 1.79 4.42 4.82
C ASP A 76 0.47 4.44 5.61
N SER A 77 0.33 3.49 6.52
CA SER A 77 -0.93 3.17 7.20
C SER A 77 -1.56 4.34 7.95
N TRP A 78 -0.78 5.34 8.34
CA TRP A 78 -1.24 6.45 9.19
C TRP A 78 -1.39 7.78 8.47
N VAL A 79 -1.11 7.80 7.18
CA VAL A 79 -1.10 9.00 6.34
C VAL A 79 -2.46 9.72 6.25
N GLY A 80 -3.55 8.99 6.43
CA GLY A 80 -4.91 9.56 6.41
C GLY A 80 -5.21 10.57 7.52
N SER A 81 -4.31 10.72 8.50
CA SER A 81 -4.41 11.81 9.50
C SER A 81 -3.94 13.17 8.97
N LEU A 82 -3.34 13.20 7.78
CA LEU A 82 -2.74 14.40 7.19
C LEU A 82 -3.68 15.11 6.22
N SER A 83 -3.58 16.43 6.16
CA SER A 83 -4.16 17.18 5.07
C SER A 83 -3.35 16.95 3.77
N PRO A 84 -3.96 17.10 2.58
CA PRO A 84 -3.22 17.01 1.31
C PRO A 84 -2.01 17.95 1.24
N ARG A 85 -2.13 19.16 1.76
CA ARG A 85 -1.02 20.10 1.83
C ARG A 85 0.12 19.58 2.69
N THR A 86 -0.18 19.12 3.91
CA THR A 86 0.83 18.59 4.83
C THR A 86 1.50 17.36 4.23
N TYR A 87 0.74 16.47 3.59
CA TYR A 87 1.29 15.31 2.92
C TYR A 87 2.30 15.69 1.82
N ARG A 88 1.93 16.61 0.92
CA ARG A 88 2.81 17.10 -0.15
C ARG A 88 4.10 17.73 0.38
N GLU A 89 3.99 18.61 1.38
CA GLU A 89 5.11 19.39 1.89
C GLU A 89 6.03 18.58 2.82
N SER A 90 5.45 17.71 3.66
CA SER A 90 6.16 17.08 4.78
C SER A 90 6.38 15.56 4.65
N VAL A 91 5.82 14.90 3.62
CA VAL A 91 5.91 13.44 3.45
C VAL A 91 6.40 13.03 2.06
N VAL A 92 5.80 13.57 0.99
CA VAL A 92 6.12 13.21 -0.40
C VAL A 92 7.62 13.22 -0.71
N PRO A 93 8.42 14.23 -0.29
CA PRO A 93 9.86 14.25 -0.59
C PRO A 93 10.59 12.99 -0.10
N TYR A 94 10.22 12.49 1.07
CA TYR A 94 10.86 11.34 1.71
C TYR A 94 10.38 10.01 1.14
N SER A 95 9.09 9.89 0.86
CA SER A 95 8.53 8.69 0.19
C SER A 95 9.11 8.53 -1.23
N ARG A 96 9.39 9.64 -1.93
CA ARG A 96 10.11 9.62 -3.22
C ARG A 96 11.53 9.07 -3.12
N VAL A 97 12.23 9.27 -2.01
CA VAL A 97 13.56 8.67 -1.79
C VAL A 97 13.44 7.16 -1.76
N VAL A 98 12.45 6.62 -1.04
CA VAL A 98 12.19 5.18 -0.99
C VAL A 98 11.85 4.64 -2.37
N ALA A 99 10.90 5.27 -3.07
CA ALA A 99 10.47 4.83 -4.39
C ALA A 99 11.63 4.78 -5.40
N ARG A 100 12.48 5.82 -5.44
CA ARG A 100 13.67 5.87 -6.31
C ARG A 100 14.69 4.78 -5.99
N ARG A 101 14.90 4.47 -4.72
CA ARG A 101 15.84 3.44 -4.30
C ARG A 101 15.34 2.06 -4.70
N VAL A 102 14.08 1.75 -4.43
CA VAL A 102 13.45 0.48 -4.80
C VAL A 102 13.40 0.30 -6.32
N ALA A 103 13.12 1.37 -7.07
CA ALA A 103 13.13 1.35 -8.54
C ALA A 103 14.49 0.97 -9.15
N GLY A 104 15.58 1.10 -8.41
CA GLY A 104 16.92 0.65 -8.82
C GLY A 104 17.22 -0.82 -8.46
N SER A 105 16.30 -1.54 -7.83
CA SER A 105 16.52 -2.89 -7.32
C SER A 105 15.94 -3.94 -8.29
N VAL A 106 16.70 -5.01 -8.52
CA VAL A 106 16.33 -6.14 -9.38
C VAL A 106 16.15 -7.38 -8.52
N SER A 107 15.02 -8.06 -8.68
CA SER A 107 14.80 -9.35 -8.01
C SER A 107 15.56 -10.46 -8.73
N PRO A 108 16.38 -11.25 -8.02
CA PRO A 108 17.07 -12.40 -8.63
C PRO A 108 16.13 -13.53 -9.05
N VAL A 109 14.87 -13.50 -8.58
CA VAL A 109 13.85 -14.50 -8.94
C VAL A 109 13.22 -14.19 -10.30
N THR A 110 12.88 -12.91 -10.54
CA THR A 110 12.26 -12.49 -11.81
C THR A 110 13.27 -12.05 -12.86
N GLY A 111 14.48 -11.65 -12.44
CA GLY A 111 15.46 -11.01 -13.30
C GLY A 111 15.08 -9.57 -13.69
N GLU A 112 14.01 -9.04 -13.13
CA GLU A 112 13.44 -7.73 -13.46
C GLU A 112 13.42 -6.79 -12.25
N ARG A 113 13.20 -5.51 -12.51
CA ARG A 113 12.95 -4.50 -11.48
C ARG A 113 11.67 -4.86 -10.71
N ALA A 114 11.77 -4.86 -9.39
CA ALA A 114 10.61 -5.09 -8.54
C ALA A 114 9.66 -3.88 -8.60
N PRO A 115 8.37 -4.07 -8.95
CA PRO A 115 7.39 -3.00 -8.87
C PRO A 115 7.13 -2.64 -7.42
N LEU A 116 6.84 -1.34 -7.19
CA LEU A 116 6.51 -0.81 -5.87
C LEU A 116 5.02 -0.48 -5.78
N ILE A 117 4.37 -1.02 -4.77
CA ILE A 117 3.00 -0.68 -4.36
C ILE A 117 3.09 0.34 -3.21
N HIS A 118 2.37 1.45 -3.30
CA HIS A 118 2.26 2.43 -2.20
C HIS A 118 0.85 2.42 -1.65
N PHE A 119 0.68 2.01 -0.40
CA PHE A 119 -0.61 1.85 0.27
C PHE A 119 -0.73 2.75 1.49
N GLY A 120 -1.91 3.36 1.67
CA GLY A 120 -2.25 4.13 2.88
C GLY A 120 -3.73 4.01 3.22
N THR A 121 -4.08 4.10 4.51
CA THR A 121 -5.48 4.12 4.95
C THR A 121 -6.00 5.54 5.10
N GLY A 122 -7.28 5.78 4.75
CA GLY A 122 -7.85 7.13 4.74
C GLY A 122 -7.19 8.05 3.71
N SER A 123 -6.62 7.46 2.66
CA SER A 123 -5.78 8.13 1.68
C SER A 123 -6.54 8.79 0.53
N ALA A 124 -7.88 8.64 0.45
CA ALA A 124 -8.66 9.21 -0.64
C ALA A 124 -8.30 10.68 -1.00
N PRO A 125 -8.14 11.61 -0.04
CA PRO A 125 -7.81 13.00 -0.38
C PRO A 125 -6.40 13.23 -0.96
N ILE A 126 -5.52 12.22 -0.87
CA ILE A 126 -4.10 12.31 -1.25
C ILE A 126 -3.70 11.27 -2.30
N LEU A 127 -4.64 10.51 -2.88
CA LEU A 127 -4.33 9.46 -3.86
C LEU A 127 -3.53 9.97 -5.06
N ALA A 128 -3.89 11.15 -5.59
CA ALA A 128 -3.14 11.77 -6.68
C ALA A 128 -1.68 12.07 -6.28
N ASP A 129 -1.46 12.58 -5.07
CA ASP A 129 -0.12 12.86 -4.55
C ASP A 129 0.66 11.55 -4.31
N MET A 130 -0.01 10.47 -3.86
CA MET A 130 0.59 9.15 -3.71
C MET A 130 1.02 8.55 -5.05
N ALA A 131 0.23 8.74 -6.11
CA ALA A 131 0.58 8.30 -7.46
C ALA A 131 1.85 8.99 -7.99
N GLU A 132 2.10 10.24 -7.58
CA GLU A 132 3.27 11.03 -8.00
C GLU A 132 4.55 10.71 -7.20
N VAL A 133 4.48 9.92 -6.14
CA VAL A 133 5.66 9.52 -5.35
C VAL A 133 6.66 8.72 -6.20
N GLY A 134 6.18 8.01 -7.21
CA GLY A 134 6.99 7.18 -8.10
C GLY A 134 6.74 5.68 -7.93
N ALA A 135 5.69 5.30 -7.20
CA ALA A 135 5.20 3.92 -7.15
C ALA A 135 4.59 3.49 -8.50
N ASP A 136 4.60 2.19 -8.77
CA ASP A 136 4.02 1.59 -9.97
C ASP A 136 2.53 1.31 -9.77
N CYS A 137 2.15 1.02 -8.53
CA CYS A 137 0.80 0.68 -8.12
C CYS A 137 0.40 1.48 -6.88
N VAL A 138 -0.85 1.93 -6.83
CA VAL A 138 -1.43 2.59 -5.65
C VAL A 138 -2.42 1.65 -4.98
N GLY A 139 -2.15 1.35 -3.71
CA GLY A 139 -3.08 0.58 -2.89
C GLY A 139 -4.22 1.48 -2.38
N VAL A 140 -5.44 1.01 -2.55
CA VAL A 140 -6.68 1.71 -2.20
C VAL A 140 -7.30 1.02 -0.99
N ASP A 141 -7.67 1.79 0.02
CA ASP A 141 -8.36 1.24 1.19
C ASP A 141 -9.87 1.01 0.92
N TRP A 142 -10.51 0.25 1.81
CA TRP A 142 -11.92 -0.14 1.68
C TRP A 142 -12.93 1.02 1.79
N LYS A 143 -12.48 2.20 2.25
CA LYS A 143 -13.34 3.38 2.43
C LYS A 143 -13.53 4.19 1.16
N THR A 144 -12.78 3.85 0.12
CA THR A 144 -12.70 4.60 -1.11
C THR A 144 -13.33 3.79 -2.23
N ASP A 145 -14.23 4.40 -3.02
CA ASP A 145 -14.73 3.77 -4.25
C ASP A 145 -13.57 3.53 -5.23
N LEU A 146 -13.44 2.28 -5.72
CA LEU A 146 -12.31 1.89 -6.55
C LEU A 146 -12.35 2.57 -7.93
N SER A 147 -13.53 2.76 -8.50
CA SER A 147 -13.67 3.41 -9.82
C SER A 147 -13.23 4.87 -9.72
N TRP A 148 -13.64 5.57 -8.67
CA TRP A 148 -13.19 6.94 -8.42
C TRP A 148 -11.68 7.00 -8.15
N ALA A 149 -11.13 6.05 -7.37
CA ALA A 149 -9.70 6.00 -7.08
C ALA A 149 -8.86 5.84 -8.34
N ILE A 150 -9.29 4.99 -9.29
CA ILE A 150 -8.63 4.77 -10.58
C ILE A 150 -8.50 6.09 -11.36
N GLU A 151 -9.55 6.92 -11.36
CA GLU A 151 -9.51 8.23 -12.01
C GLU A 151 -8.47 9.18 -11.37
N GLN A 152 -8.30 9.09 -10.03
CA GLN A 152 -7.36 9.95 -9.30
C GLN A 152 -5.88 9.58 -9.52
N VAL A 153 -5.58 8.31 -9.78
CA VAL A 153 -4.19 7.83 -9.87
C VAL A 153 -3.61 7.83 -11.30
N SER A 154 -4.35 8.39 -12.26
CA SER A 154 -3.88 8.75 -13.62
C SER A 154 -2.95 7.72 -14.27
N GLY A 155 -3.49 6.55 -14.68
CA GLY A 155 -2.75 5.56 -15.46
C GLY A 155 -1.79 4.67 -14.64
N LYS A 156 -1.87 4.69 -13.32
CA LYS A 156 -1.20 3.72 -12.45
C LYS A 156 -2.03 2.46 -12.27
N ALA A 157 -1.36 1.33 -12.05
CA ALA A 157 -2.04 0.16 -11.53
C ALA A 157 -2.63 0.45 -10.13
N VAL A 158 -3.66 -0.29 -9.76
CA VAL A 158 -4.27 -0.19 -8.42
C VAL A 158 -4.26 -1.54 -7.72
N GLN A 159 -4.21 -1.52 -6.38
CA GLN A 159 -4.38 -2.70 -5.55
C GLN A 159 -5.52 -2.47 -4.56
N GLY A 160 -6.40 -3.44 -4.41
CA GLY A 160 -7.49 -3.41 -3.41
C GLY A 160 -8.80 -3.86 -4.02
N ASN A 161 -9.97 -3.59 -3.39
CA ASN A 161 -10.05 -2.95 -2.06
C ASN A 161 -11.25 -3.51 -1.28
N LEU A 162 -11.35 -4.85 -1.22
CA LEU A 162 -12.46 -5.49 -0.50
C LEU A 162 -12.48 -5.06 0.97
N ASP A 163 -13.66 -4.66 1.47
CA ASP A 163 -13.83 -4.34 2.88
C ASP A 163 -13.58 -5.59 3.75
N PRO A 164 -12.59 -5.56 4.67
CA PRO A 164 -12.32 -6.68 5.56
C PRO A 164 -13.50 -7.11 6.43
N ALA A 165 -14.45 -6.22 6.71
CA ALA A 165 -15.65 -6.56 7.45
C ALA A 165 -16.54 -7.58 6.71
N LEU A 166 -16.50 -7.57 5.38
CA LEU A 166 -17.26 -8.50 4.55
C LEU A 166 -16.80 -9.96 4.68
N LEU A 167 -15.58 -10.20 5.18
CA LEU A 167 -15.11 -11.57 5.45
C LEU A 167 -15.96 -12.31 6.50
N GLN A 168 -16.78 -11.59 7.24
CA GLN A 168 -17.75 -12.14 8.21
C GLN A 168 -19.19 -12.18 7.66
N ALA A 169 -19.40 -11.74 6.42
CA ALA A 169 -20.72 -11.71 5.79
C ALA A 169 -21.06 -13.08 5.15
N PRO A 170 -22.36 -13.34 4.85
CA PRO A 170 -22.74 -14.49 4.04
C PRO A 170 -22.06 -14.47 2.66
N TRP A 171 -21.69 -15.66 2.18
CA TRP A 171 -20.94 -15.81 0.92
C TRP A 171 -21.52 -15.04 -0.27
N PRO A 172 -22.85 -15.02 -0.55
CA PRO A 172 -23.36 -14.26 -1.69
C PRO A 172 -23.02 -12.76 -1.65
N VAL A 173 -22.86 -12.17 -0.45
CA VAL A 173 -22.45 -10.77 -0.28
C VAL A 173 -20.98 -10.60 -0.62
N ILE A 174 -20.14 -11.52 -0.15
CA ILE A 174 -18.71 -11.52 -0.45
C ILE A 174 -18.49 -11.67 -1.95
N GLU A 175 -19.13 -12.68 -2.57
CA GLU A 175 -19.03 -12.97 -3.99
C GLU A 175 -19.43 -11.76 -4.85
N GLN A 176 -20.56 -11.11 -4.54
CA GLN A 176 -20.99 -9.94 -5.28
C GLN A 176 -19.96 -8.80 -5.17
N SER A 177 -19.44 -8.55 -3.97
CA SER A 177 -18.43 -7.51 -3.75
C SER A 177 -17.12 -7.80 -4.50
N VAL A 178 -16.68 -9.06 -4.55
CA VAL A 178 -15.51 -9.47 -5.35
C VAL A 178 -15.74 -9.19 -6.83
N ARG A 179 -16.93 -9.56 -7.37
CA ARG A 179 -17.28 -9.30 -8.77
C ARG A 179 -17.30 -7.80 -9.09
N ASP A 180 -17.87 -6.98 -8.20
CA ASP A 180 -17.93 -5.53 -8.40
C ASP A 180 -16.54 -4.89 -8.40
N ILE A 181 -15.65 -5.30 -7.50
CA ILE A 181 -14.27 -4.83 -7.41
C ILE A 181 -13.48 -5.24 -8.66
N LEU A 182 -13.59 -6.50 -9.10
CA LEU A 182 -12.91 -6.97 -10.31
C LEU A 182 -13.40 -6.21 -11.55
N LYS A 183 -14.70 -5.98 -11.64
CA LYS A 183 -15.29 -5.18 -12.72
C LYS A 183 -14.76 -3.74 -12.74
N ALA A 184 -14.70 -3.08 -11.57
CA ALA A 184 -14.16 -1.74 -11.46
C ALA A 184 -12.66 -1.71 -11.82
N GLY A 185 -11.89 -2.70 -11.34
CA GLY A 185 -10.46 -2.82 -11.59
C GLY A 185 -10.05 -2.93 -13.06
N ARG A 186 -10.95 -3.42 -13.93
CA ARG A 186 -10.71 -3.49 -15.39
C ARG A 186 -10.47 -2.12 -16.05
N ALA A 187 -10.88 -1.03 -15.41
CA ALA A 187 -10.64 0.33 -15.92
C ALA A 187 -9.20 0.82 -15.68
N ALA A 188 -8.43 0.18 -14.81
CA ALA A 188 -7.04 0.49 -14.56
C ALA A 188 -6.11 -0.25 -15.54
N PRO A 189 -4.90 0.25 -15.80
CA PRO A 189 -3.92 -0.46 -16.62
C PRO A 189 -3.43 -1.78 -16.00
N GLY A 190 -3.69 -2.00 -14.72
CA GLY A 190 -3.47 -3.24 -13.98
C GLY A 190 -4.18 -3.19 -12.65
N HIS A 191 -4.71 -4.33 -12.20
CA HIS A 191 -5.39 -4.44 -10.92
C HIS A 191 -4.89 -5.66 -10.15
N VAL A 192 -4.46 -5.46 -8.92
CA VAL A 192 -4.16 -6.51 -7.95
C VAL A 192 -5.31 -6.58 -6.96
N PHE A 193 -6.14 -7.62 -7.05
CA PHE A 193 -7.20 -7.82 -6.06
C PHE A 193 -6.59 -8.02 -4.67
N ASN A 194 -7.09 -7.30 -3.69
CA ASN A 194 -6.68 -7.41 -2.30
C ASN A 194 -7.79 -6.91 -1.37
N LEU A 195 -7.66 -7.18 -0.08
CA LEU A 195 -8.44 -6.48 0.93
C LEU A 195 -7.98 -5.01 1.02
N GLY A 196 -8.90 -4.13 1.37
CA GLY A 196 -8.59 -2.72 1.63
C GLY A 196 -7.87 -2.45 2.95
N HIS A 197 -7.60 -3.48 3.75
CA HIS A 197 -6.80 -3.48 4.98
C HIS A 197 -6.41 -4.92 5.37
N GLY A 198 -5.75 -5.07 6.54
CA GLY A 198 -5.36 -6.38 7.06
C GLY A 198 -6.55 -7.29 7.37
N VAL A 199 -6.30 -8.59 7.35
CA VAL A 199 -7.29 -9.64 7.69
C VAL A 199 -7.63 -9.57 9.18
N PRO A 200 -8.93 -9.52 9.57
CA PRO A 200 -9.33 -9.62 10.96
C PRO A 200 -8.87 -10.98 11.57
N PRO A 201 -8.40 -11.00 12.82
CA PRO A 201 -7.89 -12.23 13.46
C PRO A 201 -8.92 -13.36 13.58
N THR A 202 -10.21 -13.04 13.52
CA THR A 202 -11.33 -13.98 13.62
C THR A 202 -11.81 -14.52 12.28
N THR A 203 -11.14 -14.15 11.19
CA THR A 203 -11.54 -14.60 9.84
C THR A 203 -11.26 -16.09 9.68
N ASP A 204 -12.24 -16.82 9.16
CA ASP A 204 -12.07 -18.22 8.76
C ASP A 204 -11.14 -18.29 7.53
N PRO A 205 -10.03 -19.01 7.57
CA PRO A 205 -9.11 -19.17 6.44
C PRO A 205 -9.78 -19.71 5.16
N ASP A 206 -10.82 -20.55 5.30
CA ASP A 206 -11.53 -21.12 4.15
C ASP A 206 -12.26 -20.02 3.33
N VAL A 207 -12.70 -18.94 3.97
CA VAL A 207 -13.28 -17.78 3.28
C VAL A 207 -12.24 -17.12 2.37
N LEU A 208 -11.00 -16.98 2.84
CA LEU A 208 -9.91 -16.38 2.04
C LEU A 208 -9.54 -17.28 0.87
N THR A 209 -9.45 -18.59 1.09
CA THR A 209 -9.18 -19.57 0.04
C THR A 209 -10.23 -19.49 -1.06
N ARG A 210 -11.50 -19.46 -0.66
CA ARG A 210 -12.63 -19.37 -1.59
C ARG A 210 -12.66 -18.05 -2.37
N ILE A 211 -12.26 -16.93 -1.73
CA ILE A 211 -12.11 -15.64 -2.44
C ILE A 211 -11.01 -15.73 -3.50
N VAL A 212 -9.85 -16.31 -3.15
CA VAL A 212 -8.74 -16.47 -4.10
C VAL A 212 -9.15 -17.32 -5.30
N GLU A 213 -9.83 -18.45 -5.08
CA GLU A 213 -10.36 -19.29 -6.14
C GLU A 213 -11.30 -18.51 -7.06
N LEU A 214 -12.25 -17.77 -6.49
CA LEU A 214 -13.20 -16.95 -7.24
C LEU A 214 -12.49 -15.84 -8.05
N VAL A 215 -11.48 -15.19 -7.47
CA VAL A 215 -10.70 -14.15 -8.17
C VAL A 215 -9.97 -14.73 -9.37
N HIS A 216 -9.38 -15.94 -9.23
CA HIS A 216 -8.70 -16.61 -10.34
C HIS A 216 -9.71 -17.01 -11.44
N GLU A 217 -10.85 -17.61 -11.05
CA GLU A 217 -11.91 -17.99 -11.99
C GLU A 217 -12.40 -16.79 -12.82
N LEU A 218 -12.64 -15.64 -12.18
CA LEU A 218 -13.15 -14.44 -12.84
C LEU A 218 -12.06 -13.57 -13.52
N GLY A 219 -10.82 -13.73 -13.09
CA GLY A 219 -9.68 -13.00 -13.66
C GLY A 219 -9.30 -13.50 -15.07
N ASP A 220 -9.58 -14.75 -15.36
CA ASP A 220 -9.34 -15.38 -16.67
C ASP A 220 -10.48 -15.12 -17.67
N GLU A 221 -11.59 -14.52 -17.24
CA GLU A 221 -12.68 -14.12 -18.14
C GLU A 221 -12.29 -12.85 -18.92
N PRO A 222 -12.40 -12.86 -20.27
CA PRO A 222 -12.04 -11.75 -21.15
C PRO A 222 -12.93 -10.49 -20.98
#